data_2d15b52e7e39fb4475dd861d59b36ed3
#
_entry.id   2d15b52e7e39fb4475dd861d59b36ed3
#
_cell.length_a   1.000
_cell.length_b   1.000
_cell.length_c   1.000
_cell.angle_alpha   90.00
_cell.angle_beta   90.00
_cell.angle_gamma   90.00
#
_symmetry.space_group_name_H-M   'P 1'
#
loop_
_entity.id
_entity.type
_entity.pdbx_description
1 polymer ?
#
loop_
_entity_poly.entity_id
_entity_poly.type
_entity_poly.pdbx_seq_one_letter_code
_entity_poly.pdbx_strand_id
1 'polypeptide(L)'
;MEEKLAWMDEKYLSHFNAKEVKSEIPYQKPFAETLDIVHEYPVLDGDPLENNAYLSYNMVIGSGLDVKLNVAFSVLEYALLDAPGAPVKQALLDAHIGKDVYGS
;
A
#
# COMPACT_ATOMS: atom_id res chain seq x y z
N MET A 1 8.02 -32.47 21.62
CA MET A 1 7.90 -30.99 21.46
C MET A 1 8.59 -30.26 22.61
N GLU A 2 8.36 -30.68 23.83
CA GLU A 2 8.93 -30.09 25.06
C GLU A 2 10.46 -30.06 25.07
N GLU A 3 11.12 -31.15 24.70
CA GLU A 3 12.58 -31.24 24.62
C GLU A 3 13.19 -30.18 23.66
N LYS A 4 12.51 -29.89 22.54
CA LYS A 4 12.99 -28.88 21.60
C LYS A 4 12.80 -27.46 22.14
N LEU A 5 11.72 -27.23 22.87
CA LEU A 5 11.50 -25.96 23.55
C LEU A 5 12.50 -25.72 24.65
N ALA A 6 12.77 -26.75 25.51
CA ALA A 6 13.78 -26.68 26.54
C ALA A 6 15.16 -26.41 25.95
N TRP A 7 15.52 -27.07 24.85
CA TRP A 7 16.79 -26.84 24.17
C TRP A 7 16.87 -25.39 23.59
N MET A 8 15.80 -24.87 23.03
CA MET A 8 15.77 -23.49 22.53
C MET A 8 15.89 -22.48 23.68
N ASP A 9 15.20 -22.75 24.78
CA ASP A 9 15.31 -21.90 25.98
C ASP A 9 16.72 -21.88 26.51
N GLU A 10 17.30 -23.03 26.77
CA GLU A 10 18.67 -23.16 27.29
C GLU A 10 19.72 -22.50 26.34
N LYS A 11 19.61 -22.73 25.05
CA LYS A 11 20.62 -22.28 24.07
C LYS A 11 20.50 -20.82 23.68
N TYR A 12 19.30 -20.29 23.70
CA TYR A 12 19.04 -18.96 23.13
C TYR A 12 18.19 -18.04 24.02
N LEU A 13 17.01 -18.48 24.46
CA LEU A 13 16.06 -17.57 25.07
C LEU A 13 16.45 -17.15 26.48
N SER A 14 17.06 -18.06 27.27
CA SER A 14 17.52 -17.77 28.61
C SER A 14 18.61 -16.67 28.70
N HIS A 15 19.26 -16.37 27.57
CA HIS A 15 20.25 -15.30 27.50
C HIS A 15 19.65 -13.91 27.31
N PHE A 16 18.34 -13.82 27.02
CA PHE A 16 17.65 -12.56 26.83
C PHE A 16 16.83 -12.21 28.07
N ASN A 17 16.96 -10.97 28.50
CA ASN A 17 16.10 -10.42 29.54
C ASN A 17 14.88 -9.73 28.91
N ALA A 18 13.76 -9.73 29.63
CA ALA A 18 12.59 -8.96 29.24
C ALA A 18 12.98 -7.48 29.07
N LYS A 19 12.66 -6.93 27.90
CA LYS A 19 12.90 -5.54 27.58
C LYS A 19 11.58 -4.91 27.12
N GLU A 20 11.27 -3.75 27.68
CA GLU A 20 10.17 -2.95 27.16
C GLU A 20 10.52 -2.46 25.75
N VAL A 21 9.74 -2.87 24.78
CA VAL A 21 9.89 -2.45 23.38
C VAL A 21 8.76 -1.51 23.04
N LYS A 22 9.07 -0.26 22.79
CA LYS A 22 8.11 0.70 22.23
C LYS A 22 8.06 0.50 20.73
N SER A 23 7.06 -0.22 20.26
CA SER A 23 6.86 -0.55 18.84
C SER A 23 5.73 0.25 18.20
N GLU A 24 5.16 1.20 18.91
CA GLU A 24 4.12 2.07 18.36
C GLU A 24 4.68 2.97 17.26
N ILE A 25 4.06 2.90 16.09
CA ILE A 25 4.36 3.79 14.97
C ILE A 25 3.37 4.95 15.05
N PRO A 26 3.84 6.18 15.28
CA PRO A 26 2.95 7.34 15.32
C PRO A 26 2.33 7.60 13.95
N TYR A 27 1.14 8.19 13.93
CA TYR A 27 0.52 8.62 12.69
C TYR A 27 1.40 9.63 11.97
N GLN A 28 1.49 9.49 10.64
CA GLN A 28 2.12 10.48 9.80
C GLN A 28 1.37 11.82 9.92
N LYS A 29 2.10 12.88 10.17
CA LYS A 29 1.54 14.24 10.12
C LYS A 29 1.10 14.55 8.68
N PRO A 30 -0.05 15.21 8.50
CA PRO A 30 -0.46 15.65 7.19
C PRO A 30 0.62 16.48 6.51
N PHE A 31 0.80 16.27 5.21
CA PHE A 31 1.65 17.16 4.41
C PHE A 31 0.96 18.50 4.25
N ALA A 32 1.75 19.59 4.26
CA ALA A 32 1.22 20.95 4.08
C ALA A 32 0.73 21.18 2.65
N GLU A 33 1.33 20.48 1.69
CA GLU A 33 1.04 20.60 0.26
C GLU A 33 1.05 19.21 -0.37
N THR A 34 0.46 19.10 -1.55
CA THR A 34 0.55 17.88 -2.38
C THR A 34 2.02 17.68 -2.78
N LEU A 35 2.53 16.49 -2.59
CA LEU A 35 3.88 16.13 -2.99
C LEU A 35 3.85 15.53 -4.40
N ASP A 36 4.62 16.12 -5.30
CA ASP A 36 4.93 15.56 -6.60
C ASP A 36 6.28 14.85 -6.53
N ILE A 37 6.27 13.53 -6.69
CA ILE A 37 7.47 12.70 -6.52
C ILE A 37 7.66 11.88 -7.79
N VAL A 38 8.84 11.97 -8.37
CA VAL A 38 9.25 11.16 -9.51
C VAL A 38 10.36 10.21 -9.08
N HIS A 39 10.16 8.93 -9.31
CA HIS A 39 11.16 7.90 -9.06
C HIS A 39 11.43 7.10 -10.33
N GLU A 40 12.70 6.84 -10.58
CA GLU A 40 13.12 5.89 -11.59
C GLU A 40 13.09 4.47 -11.00
N TYR A 41 12.69 3.50 -11.81
CA TYR A 41 12.71 2.09 -11.43
C TYR A 41 13.45 1.26 -12.48
N PRO A 42 14.10 0.15 -12.07
CA PRO A 42 14.83 -0.68 -12.99
C PRO A 42 13.87 -1.45 -13.93
N VAL A 43 14.24 -1.52 -15.20
CA VAL A 43 13.60 -2.35 -16.21
C VAL A 43 14.57 -3.43 -16.67
N LEU A 44 14.07 -4.50 -17.26
CA LEU A 44 14.93 -5.56 -17.79
C LEU A 44 15.63 -5.10 -19.07
N ASP A 45 16.83 -5.63 -19.30
CA ASP A 45 17.56 -5.38 -20.53
C ASP A 45 16.75 -5.83 -21.76
N GLY A 46 16.50 -4.89 -22.67
CA GLY A 46 15.71 -5.13 -23.87
C GLY A 46 14.23 -4.77 -23.78
N ASP A 47 13.73 -4.40 -22.60
CA ASP A 47 12.38 -3.89 -22.48
C ASP A 47 12.24 -2.49 -23.10
N PRO A 48 11.09 -2.20 -23.75
CA PRO A 48 10.85 -0.88 -24.29
C PRO A 48 10.71 0.13 -23.15
N LEU A 49 11.46 1.23 -23.23
CA LEU A 49 11.35 2.33 -22.27
C LEU A 49 10.15 3.25 -22.55
N GLU A 50 9.64 3.22 -23.76
CA GLU A 50 8.50 4.04 -24.15
C GLU A 50 7.21 3.51 -23.54
N ASN A 51 6.41 4.41 -23.00
CA ASN A 51 5.11 4.09 -22.34
C ASN A 51 5.23 3.11 -21.17
N ASN A 52 6.38 3.09 -20.53
CA ASN A 52 6.65 2.27 -19.34
C ASN A 52 6.73 3.17 -18.11
N ALA A 53 5.60 3.79 -17.76
CA ALA A 53 5.46 4.66 -16.60
C ALA A 53 4.24 4.26 -15.78
N TYR A 54 4.36 4.42 -14.47
CA TYR A 54 3.27 4.25 -13.52
C TYR A 54 2.97 5.61 -12.89
N LEU A 55 1.71 6.01 -12.93
CA LEU A 55 1.23 7.18 -12.21
C LEU A 55 0.37 6.69 -11.05
N SER A 56 0.69 7.11 -9.84
CA SER A 56 -0.15 6.86 -8.67
C SER A 56 -0.59 8.16 -8.03
N TYR A 57 -1.84 8.23 -7.63
CA TYR A 57 -2.38 9.32 -6.83
C TYR A 57 -2.86 8.75 -5.50
N ASN A 58 -2.22 9.17 -4.42
CA ASN A 58 -2.46 8.62 -3.09
C ASN A 58 -2.93 9.72 -2.14
N MET A 59 -3.92 9.42 -1.33
CA MET A 59 -4.37 10.33 -0.28
C MET A 59 -4.74 9.55 0.99
N VAL A 60 -4.51 10.16 2.13
CA VAL A 60 -4.97 9.62 3.41
C VAL A 60 -6.33 10.26 3.73
N ILE A 61 -7.36 9.43 3.79
CA ILE A 61 -8.74 9.86 4.02
C ILE A 61 -9.23 9.63 5.45
N GLY A 62 -8.51 8.81 6.22
CA GLY A 62 -8.88 8.50 7.59
C GLY A 62 -8.04 7.38 8.21
N SER A 63 -8.53 6.86 9.31
CA SER A 63 -7.88 5.75 10.01
C SER A 63 -8.42 4.41 9.51
N GLY A 64 -7.53 3.44 9.31
CA GLY A 64 -7.90 2.05 9.02
C GLY A 64 -8.73 1.37 10.11
N LEU A 65 -8.83 1.96 11.30
CA LEU A 65 -9.68 1.49 12.38
C LEU A 65 -11.15 1.92 12.23
N ASP A 66 -11.44 2.88 11.36
CA ASP A 66 -12.83 3.26 11.03
C ASP A 66 -13.41 2.29 10.00
N VAL A 67 -14.03 1.23 10.50
CA VAL A 67 -14.62 0.17 9.68
C VAL A 67 -15.68 0.70 8.71
N LYS A 68 -16.49 1.68 9.14
CA LYS A 68 -17.55 2.25 8.28
C LYS A 68 -16.95 3.02 7.11
N LEU A 69 -15.93 3.83 7.39
CA LEU A 69 -15.22 4.58 6.38
C LEU A 69 -14.55 3.62 5.39
N ASN A 70 -13.85 2.60 5.88
CA ASN A 70 -13.21 1.57 5.05
C ASN A 70 -14.22 0.91 4.09
N VAL A 71 -15.34 0.41 4.61
CA VAL A 71 -16.36 -0.23 3.78
C VAL A 71 -16.95 0.75 2.77
N ALA A 72 -17.20 1.99 3.18
CA ALA A 72 -17.74 3.01 2.28
C ALA A 72 -16.79 3.29 1.11
N PHE A 73 -15.50 3.41 1.39
CA PHE A 73 -14.49 3.64 0.34
C PHE A 73 -14.27 2.41 -0.54
N SER A 74 -14.32 1.18 -0.01
CA SER A 74 -14.25 -0.03 -0.84
C SER A 74 -15.44 -0.14 -1.81
N VAL A 75 -16.64 0.24 -1.38
CA VAL A 75 -17.81 0.29 -2.27
C VAL A 75 -17.66 1.38 -3.32
N LEU A 76 -17.17 2.55 -2.92
CA LEU A 76 -16.95 3.67 -3.83
C LEU A 76 -15.88 3.34 -4.88
N GLU A 77 -14.77 2.75 -4.47
CA GLU A 77 -13.70 2.28 -5.34
C GLU A 77 -14.24 1.31 -6.40
N TYR A 78 -14.93 0.26 -5.95
CA TYR A 78 -15.54 -0.69 -6.88
C TYR A 78 -16.47 0.02 -7.90
N ALA A 79 -17.34 0.90 -7.44
CA ALA A 79 -18.30 1.58 -8.30
C ALA A 79 -17.64 2.52 -9.30
N LEU A 80 -16.53 3.15 -8.95
CA LEU A 80 -15.85 4.15 -9.78
C LEU A 80 -14.77 3.57 -10.69
N LEU A 81 -14.12 2.48 -10.26
CA LEU A 81 -12.92 1.95 -10.93
C LEU A 81 -13.07 0.51 -11.43
N ASP A 82 -13.79 -0.37 -10.72
CA ASP A 82 -13.77 -1.81 -11.01
C ASP A 82 -15.05 -2.35 -11.66
N ALA A 83 -16.19 -1.74 -11.38
CA ALA A 83 -17.45 -2.18 -11.94
C ALA A 83 -17.43 -2.08 -13.49
N PRO A 84 -18.15 -2.97 -14.21
CA PRO A 84 -18.30 -2.84 -15.66
C PRO A 84 -18.85 -1.46 -16.04
N GLY A 85 -18.09 -0.71 -16.84
CA GLY A 85 -18.44 0.65 -17.22
C GLY A 85 -18.21 1.70 -16.13
N ALA A 86 -17.33 1.42 -15.16
CA ALA A 86 -16.96 2.32 -14.09
C ALA A 86 -16.56 3.70 -14.64
N PRO A 87 -17.19 4.79 -14.19
CA PRO A 87 -17.11 6.08 -14.88
C PRO A 87 -15.72 6.71 -14.84
N VAL A 88 -15.00 6.57 -13.73
CA VAL A 88 -13.65 7.15 -13.61
C VAL A 88 -12.65 6.34 -14.45
N LYS A 89 -12.70 5.03 -14.37
CA LYS A 89 -11.86 4.16 -15.22
C LYS A 89 -12.11 4.46 -16.70
N GLN A 90 -13.37 4.54 -17.12
CA GLN A 90 -13.71 4.80 -18.51
C GLN A 90 -13.20 6.18 -18.96
N ALA A 91 -13.40 7.22 -18.15
CA ALA A 91 -12.93 8.56 -18.49
C ALA A 91 -11.40 8.64 -18.64
N LEU A 92 -10.65 7.93 -17.79
CA LEU A 92 -9.18 7.90 -17.88
C LEU A 92 -8.69 7.13 -19.10
N LEU A 93 -9.34 6.02 -19.44
CA LEU A 93 -9.03 5.25 -20.66
C LEU A 93 -9.35 6.05 -21.93
N ASP A 94 -10.51 6.74 -21.98
CA ASP A 94 -10.90 7.59 -23.11
C ASP A 94 -9.96 8.79 -23.28
N ALA A 95 -9.42 9.31 -22.18
CA ALA A 95 -8.40 10.36 -22.20
C ALA A 95 -6.99 9.86 -22.57
N HIS A 96 -6.83 8.57 -22.83
CA HIS A 96 -5.54 7.93 -23.16
C HIS A 96 -4.42 8.19 -22.13
N ILE A 97 -4.78 8.33 -20.85
CA ILE A 97 -3.81 8.58 -19.77
C ILE A 97 -3.05 7.30 -19.38
N GLY A 98 -3.63 6.12 -19.61
CA GLY A 98 -2.97 4.84 -19.32
C GLY A 98 -3.57 3.70 -20.13
N LYS A 99 -2.92 2.54 -20.04
CA LYS A 99 -3.40 1.28 -20.63
C LYS A 99 -4.39 0.58 -19.71
N ASP A 100 -4.24 0.77 -18.42
CA ASP A 100 -5.14 0.25 -17.38
C ASP A 100 -5.18 1.19 -16.18
N VAL A 101 -6.28 1.12 -15.44
CA VAL A 101 -6.55 1.93 -14.25
C VAL A 101 -7.12 1.02 -13.18
N TYR A 102 -6.58 1.11 -11.99
CA TYR A 102 -7.07 0.38 -10.82
C TYR A 102 -6.90 1.22 -9.56
N GLY A 103 -7.66 0.90 -8.54
CA GLY A 103 -7.59 1.51 -7.22
C GLY A 103 -7.40 0.48 -6.10
N SER A 104 -7.12 0.95 -4.88
CA SER A 104 -7.05 0.13 -3.68
C SER A 104 -7.23 0.98 -2.40
#